data_68f82f5ae0a7c265847c2fde9cbc3686
#
_entry.id   68f82f5ae0a7c265847c2fde9cbc3686
#
_cell.length_a   1.000
_cell.length_b   1.000
_cell.length_c   1.000
_cell.angle_alpha   90.00
_cell.angle_beta   90.00
_cell.angle_gamma   90.00
#
_symmetry.space_group_name_H-M   'P 1'
#
loop_
_entity.id
_entity.type
_entity.pdbx_description
1 polymer ?
#
loop_
_entity_poly.entity_id
_entity_poly.type
_entity_poly.pdbx_seq_one_letter_code
_entity_poly.pdbx_strand_id
1 'polypeptide(L)'
;MQKTTIQEMNRLTPEAFHQAAKVPLIVVLDNVRSQHNIGAVFRTADAFCLQGVWLCGICCCPPNNEIHKTALGAEQTVDWRYFEHTLDAVRALQADGYTVYAIEQAHGSTMLGNLHLPQHQKTAIIMGHEVFGVQQEVVDAADGCIEIPQYGTKHSLNVSV
;
A
#
# COMPACT_ATOMS: atom_id res chain seq x y z
N MET A 1 31.07 -14.65 0.80
CA MET A 1 29.71 -14.64 0.23
C MET A 1 29.80 -14.05 -1.19
N GLN A 2 29.16 -14.67 -2.18
CA GLN A 2 29.10 -14.23 -3.57
C GLN A 2 27.70 -13.68 -3.86
N LYS A 3 27.60 -12.58 -4.64
CA LYS A 3 26.31 -12.02 -5.03
C LYS A 3 25.60 -12.92 -6.03
N THR A 4 24.31 -13.14 -5.84
CA THR A 4 23.44 -13.86 -6.79
C THR A 4 23.23 -13.02 -8.05
N THR A 5 23.30 -13.63 -9.21
CA THR A 5 23.00 -12.97 -10.49
C THR A 5 21.48 -12.86 -10.71
N ILE A 6 21.06 -11.97 -11.62
CA ILE A 6 19.63 -11.80 -11.96
C ILE A 6 19.02 -13.11 -12.47
N GLN A 7 19.77 -13.88 -13.28
CA GLN A 7 19.30 -15.17 -13.82
C GLN A 7 19.07 -16.21 -12.71
N GLU A 8 19.93 -16.24 -11.69
CA GLU A 8 19.80 -17.17 -10.55
C GLU A 8 18.63 -16.83 -9.63
N MET A 9 18.12 -15.59 -9.66
CA MET A 9 16.99 -15.16 -8.82
C MET A 9 15.65 -15.77 -9.26
N ASN A 10 15.51 -16.29 -10.47
CA ASN A 10 14.29 -16.92 -11.01
C ASN A 10 13.02 -16.09 -10.76
N ARG A 11 13.06 -14.78 -11.06
CA ARG A 11 11.92 -13.89 -10.91
C ARG A 11 10.80 -14.28 -11.85
N LEU A 12 9.55 -14.07 -11.39
CA LEU A 12 8.36 -14.33 -12.21
C LEU A 12 8.36 -13.44 -13.46
N THR A 13 7.86 -13.98 -14.57
CA THR A 13 7.46 -13.14 -15.71
C THR A 13 6.17 -12.38 -15.36
N PRO A 14 5.82 -11.28 -16.08
CA PRO A 14 4.54 -10.59 -15.86
C PRO A 14 3.34 -11.52 -15.92
N GLU A 15 3.31 -12.46 -16.88
CA GLU A 15 2.22 -13.43 -17.04
C GLU A 15 2.15 -14.39 -15.84
N ALA A 16 3.31 -14.90 -15.39
CA ALA A 16 3.39 -15.77 -14.23
C ALA A 16 3.02 -15.02 -12.94
N PHE A 17 3.37 -13.73 -12.84
CA PHE A 17 2.98 -12.88 -11.71
C PHE A 17 1.45 -12.74 -11.62
N HIS A 18 0.77 -12.48 -12.75
CA HIS A 18 -0.71 -12.38 -12.75
C HIS A 18 -1.41 -13.68 -12.33
N GLN A 19 -0.80 -14.84 -12.62
CA GLN A 19 -1.34 -16.16 -12.26
C GLN A 19 -0.94 -16.63 -10.85
N ALA A 20 0.08 -16.01 -10.26
CA ALA A 20 0.58 -16.39 -8.94
C ALA A 20 -0.44 -16.10 -7.84
N ALA A 21 -0.43 -16.92 -6.80
CA ALA A 21 -1.17 -16.63 -5.58
C ALA A 21 -0.66 -15.31 -4.97
N LYS A 22 -1.59 -14.44 -4.61
CA LYS A 22 -1.28 -13.13 -4.01
C LYS A 22 -1.38 -13.18 -2.50
N VAL A 23 -0.53 -12.39 -1.84
CA VAL A 23 -0.77 -12.00 -0.45
C VAL A 23 -2.06 -11.17 -0.42
N PRO A 24 -3.07 -11.54 0.38
CA PRO A 24 -4.37 -10.88 0.39
C PRO A 24 -4.31 -9.50 1.10
N LEU A 25 -3.39 -8.67 0.65
CA LEU A 25 -3.15 -7.32 1.14
C LEU A 25 -3.31 -6.31 0.01
N ILE A 26 -4.14 -5.30 0.22
CA ILE A 26 -4.27 -4.14 -0.65
C ILE A 26 -3.70 -2.92 0.06
N VAL A 27 -2.87 -2.15 -0.64
CA VAL A 27 -2.38 -0.85 -0.18
C VAL A 27 -3.23 0.25 -0.80
N VAL A 28 -3.89 1.05 0.02
CA VAL A 28 -4.68 2.21 -0.40
C VAL A 28 -3.85 3.46 -0.16
N LEU A 29 -3.71 4.31 -1.16
CA LEU A 29 -3.00 5.58 -1.08
C LEU A 29 -4.03 6.72 -1.02
N ASP A 30 -4.17 7.34 0.15
CA ASP A 30 -5.10 8.43 0.43
C ASP A 30 -4.43 9.77 0.11
N ASN A 31 -4.72 10.34 -1.06
CA ASN A 31 -4.21 11.63 -1.48
C ASN A 31 -2.67 11.74 -1.50
N VAL A 32 -1.95 10.65 -1.74
CA VAL A 32 -0.49 10.68 -1.87
C VAL A 32 -0.10 11.49 -3.09
N ARG A 33 0.66 12.58 -2.87
CA ARG A 33 1.02 13.55 -3.90
C ARG A 33 2.24 13.14 -4.71
N SER A 34 3.22 12.55 -4.06
CA SER A 34 4.51 12.20 -4.70
C SER A 34 4.37 10.99 -5.61
N GLN A 35 4.52 11.23 -6.90
CA GLN A 35 4.52 10.18 -7.92
C GLN A 35 5.66 9.18 -7.73
N HIS A 36 6.81 9.62 -7.21
CA HIS A 36 7.92 8.74 -6.83
C HIS A 36 7.55 7.81 -5.66
N ASN A 37 6.82 8.31 -4.66
CA ASN A 37 6.32 7.47 -3.57
C ASN A 37 5.32 6.43 -4.09
N ILE A 38 4.40 6.85 -4.96
CA ILE A 38 3.43 5.94 -5.61
C ILE A 38 4.17 4.82 -6.35
N GLY A 39 5.16 5.17 -7.17
CA GLY A 39 5.96 4.17 -7.90
C GLY A 39 6.74 3.24 -6.96
N ALA A 40 7.30 3.75 -5.86
CA ALA A 40 7.99 2.92 -4.87
C ALA A 40 7.02 1.94 -4.18
N VAL A 41 5.78 2.34 -3.91
CA VAL A 41 4.74 1.45 -3.36
C VAL A 41 4.39 0.35 -4.36
N PHE A 42 4.24 0.66 -5.66
CA PHE A 42 4.06 -0.36 -6.69
C PHE A 42 5.19 -1.38 -6.70
N ARG A 43 6.44 -0.91 -6.65
CA ARG A 43 7.61 -1.78 -6.62
C ARG A 43 7.65 -2.68 -5.38
N THR A 44 7.25 -2.16 -4.23
CA THR A 44 7.15 -2.94 -2.98
C THR A 44 6.01 -3.96 -3.09
N ALA A 45 4.86 -3.57 -3.63
CA ALA A 45 3.72 -4.45 -3.85
C ALA A 45 4.06 -5.62 -4.79
N ASP A 46 4.81 -5.36 -5.86
CA ASP A 46 5.35 -6.40 -6.75
C ASP A 46 6.29 -7.35 -6.00
N ALA A 47 7.27 -6.79 -5.27
CA ALA A 47 8.28 -7.57 -4.56
C ALA A 47 7.68 -8.56 -3.54
N PHE A 48 6.56 -8.23 -2.93
CA PHE A 48 5.83 -9.07 -1.96
C PHE A 48 4.60 -9.77 -2.56
N CYS A 49 4.39 -9.68 -3.87
CA CYS A 49 3.26 -10.31 -4.57
C CYS A 49 1.90 -9.95 -3.94
N LEU A 50 1.68 -8.66 -3.64
CA LEU A 50 0.45 -8.16 -3.02
C LEU A 50 -0.74 -8.22 -3.99
N GLN A 51 -1.96 -8.24 -3.44
CA GLN A 51 -3.21 -8.26 -4.18
C GLN A 51 -3.39 -7.02 -5.06
N GLY A 52 -2.95 -5.83 -4.60
CA GLY A 52 -3.06 -4.63 -5.40
C GLY A 52 -2.74 -3.33 -4.67
N VAL A 53 -2.75 -2.24 -5.45
CA VAL A 53 -2.58 -0.87 -4.98
C VAL A 53 -3.78 -0.04 -5.43
N TRP A 54 -4.50 0.59 -4.51
CA TRP A 54 -5.63 1.45 -4.81
C TRP A 54 -5.24 2.91 -4.62
N LEU A 55 -5.49 3.72 -5.64
CA LEU A 55 -5.10 5.12 -5.71
C LEU A 55 -6.34 5.99 -5.50
N CYS A 56 -6.26 6.96 -4.58
CA CYS A 56 -7.43 7.77 -4.23
C CYS A 56 -7.13 9.28 -4.33
N GLY A 57 -8.14 10.05 -4.69
CA GLY A 57 -8.10 11.51 -4.71
C GLY A 57 -7.05 12.06 -5.67
N ILE A 58 -6.10 12.84 -5.14
CA ILE A 58 -5.07 13.51 -5.95
C ILE A 58 -3.93 12.59 -6.41
N CYS A 59 -3.97 11.28 -6.07
CA CYS A 59 -2.96 10.35 -6.54
C CYS A 59 -2.92 10.31 -8.07
N CYS A 60 -1.73 10.47 -8.63
CA CYS A 60 -1.53 10.21 -10.06
C CYS A 60 -1.65 8.71 -10.35
N CYS A 61 -2.19 8.38 -11.51
CA CYS A 61 -2.37 7.00 -11.96
C CYS A 61 -1.40 6.63 -13.08
N PRO A 62 -1.04 5.34 -13.23
CA PRO A 62 -0.40 4.85 -14.43
C PRO A 62 -1.32 5.03 -15.68
N PRO A 63 -0.76 5.22 -16.90
CA PRO A 63 0.66 5.35 -17.17
C PRO A 63 1.19 6.75 -16.82
N ASN A 64 2.32 6.81 -16.12
CA ASN A 64 2.95 8.07 -15.72
C ASN A 64 4.47 7.89 -15.62
N ASN A 65 5.23 8.77 -16.27
CA ASN A 65 6.69 8.65 -16.35
C ASN A 65 7.39 8.78 -14.98
N GLU A 66 6.88 9.63 -14.09
CA GLU A 66 7.48 9.80 -12.76
C GLU A 66 7.18 8.61 -11.84
N ILE A 67 6.01 7.99 -11.97
CA ILE A 67 5.69 6.71 -11.31
C ILE A 67 6.64 5.64 -11.85
N HIS A 68 6.80 5.53 -13.17
CA HIS A 68 7.64 4.52 -13.81
C HIS A 68 9.09 4.56 -13.35
N LYS A 69 9.65 5.74 -13.09
CA LYS A 69 11.06 5.90 -12.63
C LYS A 69 11.38 5.12 -11.34
N THR A 70 10.40 4.94 -10.46
CA THR A 70 10.57 4.22 -9.18
C THR A 70 9.87 2.87 -9.16
N ALA A 71 8.77 2.71 -9.89
CA ALA A 71 8.06 1.45 -10.04
C ALA A 71 8.85 0.43 -10.89
N LEU A 72 9.61 0.90 -11.89
CA LEU A 72 10.45 0.08 -12.78
C LEU A 72 9.66 -1.05 -13.49
N GLY A 73 8.41 -0.78 -13.87
CA GLY A 73 7.53 -1.73 -14.54
C GLY A 73 6.52 -2.42 -13.61
N ALA A 74 6.67 -2.32 -12.28
CA ALA A 74 5.74 -2.92 -11.33
C ALA A 74 4.30 -2.40 -11.47
N GLU A 75 4.11 -1.18 -11.99
CA GLU A 75 2.81 -0.61 -12.30
C GLU A 75 2.07 -1.31 -13.46
N GLN A 76 2.75 -2.19 -14.17
CA GLN A 76 2.19 -3.01 -15.25
C GLN A 76 1.83 -4.43 -14.77
N THR A 77 2.40 -4.89 -13.65
CA THR A 77 2.19 -6.23 -13.10
C THR A 77 1.24 -6.24 -11.91
N VAL A 78 1.33 -5.24 -11.04
CA VAL A 78 0.47 -5.12 -9.86
C VAL A 78 -0.89 -4.54 -10.27
N ASP A 79 -1.97 -5.24 -9.91
CA ASP A 79 -3.33 -4.74 -10.13
C ASP A 79 -3.56 -3.45 -9.36
N TRP A 80 -4.22 -2.48 -10.00
CA TRP A 80 -4.56 -1.22 -9.36
C TRP A 80 -5.95 -0.71 -9.76
N ARG A 81 -6.52 0.15 -8.90
CA ARG A 81 -7.77 0.85 -9.14
C ARG A 81 -7.63 2.31 -8.70
N TYR A 82 -8.48 3.16 -9.26
CA TYR A 82 -8.61 4.55 -8.84
C TYR A 82 -10.00 4.82 -8.27
N PHE A 83 -10.04 5.64 -7.21
CA PHE A 83 -11.26 6.17 -6.61
C PHE A 83 -11.12 7.68 -6.42
N GLU A 84 -12.16 8.41 -6.77
CA GLU A 84 -12.19 9.86 -6.55
C GLU A 84 -12.17 10.21 -5.05
N HIS A 85 -12.87 9.40 -4.24
CA HIS A 85 -12.93 9.55 -2.79
C HIS A 85 -12.43 8.28 -2.09
N THR A 86 -11.53 8.46 -1.12
CA THR A 86 -10.96 7.34 -0.34
C THR A 86 -12.02 6.57 0.44
N LEU A 87 -13.08 7.25 0.91
CA LEU A 87 -14.21 6.59 1.58
C LEU A 87 -14.90 5.55 0.71
N ASP A 88 -14.98 5.77 -0.60
CA ASP A 88 -15.61 4.82 -1.51
C ASP A 88 -14.73 3.57 -1.68
N ALA A 89 -13.40 3.75 -1.68
CA ALA A 89 -12.46 2.63 -1.65
C ALA A 89 -12.61 1.81 -0.35
N VAL A 90 -12.70 2.48 0.81
CA VAL A 90 -12.91 1.82 2.11
C VAL A 90 -14.19 0.98 2.10
N ARG A 91 -15.31 1.56 1.68
CA ARG A 91 -16.60 0.86 1.61
C ARG A 91 -16.57 -0.34 0.66
N ALA A 92 -15.93 -0.18 -0.51
CA ALA A 92 -15.78 -1.26 -1.47
C ALA A 92 -14.95 -2.42 -0.90
N LEU A 93 -13.86 -2.12 -0.19
CA LEU A 93 -13.03 -3.13 0.48
C LEU A 93 -13.78 -3.86 1.58
N GLN A 94 -14.49 -3.14 2.45
CA GLN A 94 -15.29 -3.72 3.52
C GLN A 94 -16.41 -4.61 2.96
N ALA A 95 -17.10 -4.17 1.91
CA ALA A 95 -18.11 -4.97 1.22
C ALA A 95 -17.54 -6.26 0.59
N ASP A 96 -16.26 -6.24 0.21
CA ASP A 96 -15.53 -7.39 -0.36
C ASP A 96 -14.86 -8.27 0.72
N GLY A 97 -15.13 -7.98 2.00
CA GLY A 97 -14.68 -8.74 3.16
C GLY A 97 -13.24 -8.45 3.60
N TYR A 98 -12.67 -7.31 3.21
CA TYR A 98 -11.40 -6.85 3.76
C TYR A 98 -11.59 -6.18 5.12
N THR A 99 -10.66 -6.43 6.04
CA THR A 99 -10.50 -5.58 7.22
C THR A 99 -9.56 -4.44 6.84
N VAL A 100 -10.02 -3.21 7.04
CA VAL A 100 -9.35 -2.00 6.58
C VAL A 100 -8.71 -1.27 7.76
N TYR A 101 -7.41 -1.03 7.70
CA TYR A 101 -6.65 -0.32 8.74
C TYR A 101 -6.06 0.98 8.19
N ALA A 102 -6.25 2.08 8.89
CA ALA A 102 -5.48 3.29 8.65
C ALA A 102 -4.08 3.15 9.30
N ILE A 103 -3.03 3.52 8.56
CA ILE A 103 -1.68 3.62 9.13
C ILE A 103 -1.47 5.07 9.56
N GLU A 104 -1.67 5.33 10.86
CA GLU A 104 -1.65 6.69 11.40
C GLU A 104 -1.32 6.69 12.89
N GLN A 105 -0.90 7.84 13.41
CA GLN A 105 -0.73 8.08 14.85
C GLN A 105 -2.06 8.61 15.41
N ALA A 106 -2.81 7.75 16.10
CA ALA A 106 -4.14 8.11 16.61
C ALA A 106 -4.38 7.57 18.02
N HIS A 107 -5.21 8.26 18.78
CA HIS A 107 -5.68 7.75 20.08
C HIS A 107 -6.43 6.43 19.87
N GLY A 108 -6.01 5.39 20.58
CA GLY A 108 -6.62 4.06 20.49
C GLY A 108 -6.06 3.20 19.35
N SER A 109 -4.99 3.64 18.67
CA SER A 109 -4.28 2.84 17.68
C SER A 109 -3.67 1.58 18.30
N THR A 110 -3.50 0.55 17.47
CA THR A 110 -2.74 -0.64 17.81
C THR A 110 -1.31 -0.50 17.31
N MET A 111 -0.32 -0.60 18.19
CA MET A 111 1.09 -0.63 17.76
C MET A 111 1.35 -1.83 16.84
N LEU A 112 2.07 -1.62 15.75
CA LEU A 112 2.35 -2.65 14.73
C LEU A 112 2.92 -3.93 15.35
N GLY A 113 3.79 -3.82 16.35
CA GLY A 113 4.38 -4.97 17.04
C GLY A 113 3.39 -5.81 17.87
N ASN A 114 2.21 -5.27 18.16
CA ASN A 114 1.14 -5.94 18.90
C ASN A 114 -0.01 -6.40 17.99
N LEU A 115 0.10 -6.16 16.68
CA LEU A 115 -0.92 -6.55 15.73
C LEU A 115 -0.89 -8.07 15.51
N HIS A 116 -2.03 -8.71 15.67
CA HIS A 116 -2.23 -10.12 15.37
C HIS A 116 -3.32 -10.27 14.31
N LEU A 117 -2.93 -10.65 13.11
CA LEU A 117 -3.87 -10.92 12.02
C LEU A 117 -4.07 -12.43 11.86
N PRO A 118 -5.31 -12.91 11.69
CA PRO A 118 -5.55 -14.31 11.31
C PRO A 118 -4.85 -14.65 9.99
N GLN A 119 -4.41 -15.89 9.87
CA GLN A 119 -3.78 -16.36 8.65
C GLN A 119 -4.76 -16.24 7.46
N HIS A 120 -4.28 -15.72 6.33
CA HIS A 120 -5.07 -15.47 5.11
C HIS A 120 -6.21 -14.45 5.24
N GLN A 121 -6.22 -13.64 6.30
CA GLN A 121 -7.19 -12.54 6.40
C GLN A 121 -6.99 -11.56 5.23
N LYS A 122 -8.08 -11.25 4.52
CA LYS A 122 -8.10 -10.15 3.56
C LYS A 122 -7.91 -8.82 4.32
N THR A 123 -6.83 -8.15 4.05
CA THR A 123 -6.45 -6.93 4.76
C THR A 123 -6.20 -5.78 3.78
N ALA A 124 -6.62 -4.59 4.12
CA ALA A 124 -6.20 -3.38 3.42
C ALA A 124 -5.56 -2.41 4.42
N ILE A 125 -4.51 -1.73 3.99
CA ILE A 125 -3.86 -0.67 4.75
C ILE A 125 -3.95 0.64 3.98
N ILE A 126 -4.28 1.72 4.68
CA ILE A 126 -4.40 3.06 4.08
C ILE A 126 -3.21 3.88 4.52
N MET A 127 -2.47 4.37 3.53
CA MET A 127 -1.33 5.27 3.70
C MET A 127 -1.74 6.67 3.29
N GLY A 128 -1.50 7.65 4.14
CA GLY A 128 -1.98 9.02 3.96
C GLY A 128 -1.05 9.94 3.19
N HIS A 129 -1.53 11.16 2.96
CA HIS A 129 -0.79 12.27 2.37
C HIS A 129 0.47 12.59 3.19
N GLU A 130 1.57 12.95 2.50
CA GLU A 130 2.90 13.13 3.09
C GLU A 130 2.98 14.20 4.20
N VAL A 131 2.03 15.14 4.21
CA VAL A 131 1.99 16.22 5.21
C VAL A 131 0.79 16.09 6.16
N PHE A 132 -0.36 15.69 5.65
CA PHE A 132 -1.61 15.70 6.41
C PHE A 132 -2.02 14.33 6.95
N GLY A 133 -1.31 13.26 6.57
CA GLY A 133 -1.67 11.89 6.95
C GLY A 133 -2.95 11.41 6.27
N VAL A 134 -3.58 10.41 6.88
CA VAL A 134 -4.88 9.86 6.46
C VAL A 134 -5.99 10.84 6.87
N GLN A 135 -6.94 11.11 5.97
CA GLN A 135 -8.08 11.97 6.26
C GLN A 135 -8.87 11.45 7.47
N GLN A 136 -9.30 12.35 8.37
CA GLN A 136 -9.99 11.95 9.62
C GLN A 136 -11.23 11.10 9.35
N GLU A 137 -12.04 11.46 8.36
CA GLU A 137 -13.24 10.69 7.98
C GLU A 137 -12.90 9.27 7.48
N VAL A 138 -11.72 9.08 6.89
CA VAL A 138 -11.21 7.79 6.44
C VAL A 138 -10.73 6.95 7.64
N VAL A 139 -10.04 7.58 8.60
CA VAL A 139 -9.67 6.95 9.88
C VAL A 139 -10.92 6.48 10.63
N ASP A 140 -11.95 7.33 10.69
CA ASP A 140 -13.21 7.04 11.40
C ASP A 140 -14.01 5.90 10.73
N ALA A 141 -13.88 5.74 9.41
CA ALA A 141 -14.54 4.69 8.64
C ALA A 141 -13.77 3.36 8.59
N ALA A 142 -12.48 3.38 8.93
CA ALA A 142 -11.64 2.18 8.97
C ALA A 142 -12.03 1.26 10.14
N ASP A 143 -11.73 -0.03 10.01
CA ASP A 143 -11.99 -1.02 11.07
C ASP A 143 -11.01 -0.90 12.23
N GLY A 144 -9.88 -0.22 12.02
CA GLY A 144 -8.90 0.07 13.05
C GLY A 144 -7.78 0.98 12.54
N CYS A 145 -6.93 1.37 13.48
CA CYS A 145 -5.74 2.17 13.19
C CYS A 145 -4.49 1.43 13.69
N ILE A 146 -3.47 1.37 12.86
CA ILE A 146 -2.17 0.76 13.19
C ILE A 146 -1.14 1.88 13.26
N GLU A 147 -0.39 1.91 14.35
CA GLU A 147 0.70 2.85 14.56
C GLU A 147 2.05 2.15 14.45
N ILE A 148 2.95 2.73 13.64
CA ILE A 148 4.34 2.31 13.55
C ILE A 148 5.14 3.07 14.61
N PRO A 149 5.76 2.37 15.59
CA PRO A 149 6.48 3.04 16.66
C PRO A 149 7.69 3.80 16.10
N GLN A 150 7.86 5.04 16.53
CA GLN A 150 8.95 5.92 16.13
C GLN A 150 9.64 6.49 17.37
N TYR A 151 10.98 6.47 17.39
CA TYR A 151 11.77 6.86 18.56
C TYR A 151 12.72 8.05 18.25
N GLY A 152 12.61 8.61 17.06
CA GLY A 152 13.47 9.70 16.59
C GLY A 152 12.83 11.08 16.82
N THR A 153 13.40 12.09 16.15
CA THR A 153 12.96 13.48 16.23
C THR A 153 11.92 13.86 15.16
N LYS A 154 11.66 12.99 14.21
CA LYS A 154 10.69 13.23 13.13
C LYS A 154 9.32 12.69 13.52
N HIS A 155 8.28 13.34 12.99
CA HIS A 155 6.90 13.01 13.31
C HIS A 155 6.28 11.94 12.39
N SER A 156 6.95 11.60 11.29
CA SER A 156 6.46 10.62 10.32
C SER A 156 7.59 9.93 9.57
N LEU A 157 7.28 8.77 9.02
CA LEU A 157 8.10 8.07 8.04
C LEU A 157 7.67 8.46 6.63
N ASN A 158 8.55 8.27 5.65
CA ASN A 158 8.16 8.40 4.26
C ASN A 158 7.15 7.29 3.93
N VAL A 159 6.08 7.64 3.21
CA VAL A 159 4.98 6.71 2.85
C VAL A 159 5.47 5.47 2.08
N SER A 160 6.60 5.55 1.42
CA SER A 160 7.18 4.44 0.66
C SER A 160 8.01 3.47 1.52
N VAL A 161 8.27 3.79 2.79
CA VAL A 161 8.99 2.95 3.75
C VAL A 161 8.05 1.97 4.43
#